data_5dd8c0886b015354a44579417f865ede
#
_entry.id   5dd8c0886b015354a44579417f865ede
#
_cell.length_a   1.000
_cell.length_b   1.000
_cell.length_c   1.000
_cell.angle_alpha   90.00
_cell.angle_beta   90.00
_cell.angle_gamma   90.00
#
_symmetry.space_group_name_H-M   'P 1'
#
loop_
_entity.id
_entity.type
_entity.pdbx_description
1 polymer ?
#
loop_
_entity_poly.entity_id
_entity_poly.type
_entity_poly.pdbx_seq_one_letter_code
_entity_poly.pdbx_strand_id
1 'polypeptide(L)'
;MTLDAKHLKKLHSRYPRRRAAITGAGAGVGEALALELACHGWTLWLNDQDKGLLGSVVSKCEAMNAVVTPALFDVADLPAFQASADAFLGGADGVDVVFTCAGIGVGGAFLDTDPAHLREVVDINLMGTIWAGKVFLPSMVRAGRGHFVTIASAAAFHGLPHLTGYAATKAGVVQLSETLRSEMKPHGVDITTKMTTFYRSSIAEHTRGPVEEREKAHSLVQMSPWSAAEVADALLLHIQKRKFYMVAPGQARFLWRFKRLMPEWYLRLMPAVFPKLEAKLLAKAKERKAAN
;
A
#
# COMPACT_ATOMS: atom_id res chain seq x y z
N MET A 1 -6.83 -13.83 -9.76
CA MET A 1 -7.85 -13.61 -10.83
C MET A 1 -7.21 -12.61 -11.76
N THR A 2 -6.73 -13.04 -12.91
CA THR A 2 -6.10 -12.15 -13.91
C THR A 2 -7.14 -11.22 -14.51
N LEU A 3 -6.72 -9.98 -14.82
CA LEU A 3 -7.58 -9.00 -15.48
C LEU A 3 -8.11 -9.55 -16.81
N ASP A 4 -9.40 -9.46 -17.06
CA ASP A 4 -9.98 -9.87 -18.34
C ASP A 4 -9.52 -8.96 -19.49
N ALA A 5 -9.66 -9.43 -20.73
CA ALA A 5 -9.19 -8.73 -21.93
C ALA A 5 -9.76 -7.29 -22.07
N LYS A 6 -11.00 -7.06 -21.62
CA LYS A 6 -11.64 -5.73 -21.67
C LYS A 6 -10.97 -4.76 -20.69
N HIS A 7 -10.68 -5.23 -19.48
CA HIS A 7 -10.01 -4.42 -18.46
C HIS A 7 -8.55 -4.17 -18.83
N LEU A 8 -7.85 -5.17 -19.40
CA LEU A 8 -6.50 -4.98 -19.92
C LEU A 8 -6.43 -3.95 -21.04
N LYS A 9 -7.30 -4.03 -22.04
CA LYS A 9 -7.37 -3.03 -23.12
C LYS A 9 -7.56 -1.63 -22.56
N LYS A 10 -8.40 -1.46 -21.54
CA LYS A 10 -8.63 -0.19 -20.88
C LYS A 10 -7.41 0.27 -20.08
N LEU A 11 -6.72 -0.64 -19.37
CA LEU A 11 -5.51 -0.34 -18.62
C LEU A 11 -4.39 0.16 -19.57
N HIS A 12 -4.14 -0.58 -20.67
CA HIS A 12 -3.13 -0.23 -21.67
C HIS A 12 -3.45 1.08 -22.41
N SER A 13 -4.72 1.30 -22.77
CA SER A 13 -5.13 2.58 -23.37
C SER A 13 -4.89 3.76 -22.45
N ARG A 14 -5.05 3.55 -21.13
CA ARG A 14 -4.86 4.58 -20.15
C ARG A 14 -3.40 4.85 -19.83
N TYR A 15 -2.58 3.80 -19.80
CA TYR A 15 -1.18 3.81 -19.44
C TYR A 15 -0.34 3.27 -20.61
N PRO A 16 -0.17 4.04 -21.70
CA PRO A 16 0.33 3.52 -22.97
C PRO A 16 1.83 3.17 -22.97
N ARG A 17 2.62 3.76 -22.05
CA ARG A 17 4.03 3.40 -21.88
C ARG A 17 4.19 2.05 -21.20
N ARG A 18 3.18 1.63 -20.40
CA ARG A 18 3.23 0.43 -19.56
C ARG A 18 4.47 0.40 -18.67
N ARG A 19 4.77 1.53 -18.04
CA ARG A 19 5.89 1.67 -17.11
C ARG A 19 5.36 1.91 -15.72
N ALA A 20 5.73 1.06 -14.77
CA ALA A 20 5.31 1.19 -13.37
C ALA A 20 6.52 1.16 -12.42
N ALA A 21 6.42 1.94 -11.33
CA ALA A 21 7.33 1.88 -10.20
C ALA A 21 6.57 1.39 -8.96
N ILE A 22 7.16 0.44 -8.24
CA ILE A 22 6.54 -0.19 -7.07
C ILE A 22 7.55 -0.24 -5.94
N THR A 23 7.27 0.44 -4.81
CA THR A 23 8.04 0.27 -3.58
C THR A 23 7.45 -0.85 -2.73
N GLY A 24 8.28 -1.55 -1.93
CA GLY A 24 7.83 -2.73 -1.18
C GLY A 24 7.37 -3.85 -2.11
N ALA A 25 8.12 -4.05 -3.20
CA ALA A 25 7.77 -5.00 -4.26
C ALA A 25 8.08 -6.46 -3.91
N GLY A 26 8.88 -6.70 -2.86
CA GLY A 26 9.32 -8.04 -2.48
C GLY A 26 8.23 -8.93 -1.89
N ALA A 27 7.10 -8.35 -1.45
CA ALA A 27 6.06 -9.12 -0.78
C ALA A 27 4.67 -8.49 -0.91
N GLY A 28 3.65 -9.24 -0.54
CA GLY A 28 2.27 -8.76 -0.34
C GLY A 28 1.66 -8.12 -1.59
N VAL A 29 1.05 -6.95 -1.44
CA VAL A 29 0.37 -6.27 -2.56
C VAL A 29 1.36 -5.73 -3.59
N GLY A 30 2.60 -5.38 -3.17
CA GLY A 30 3.66 -4.94 -4.08
C GLY A 30 4.10 -6.06 -5.02
N GLU A 31 4.39 -7.26 -4.48
CA GLU A 31 4.67 -8.47 -5.27
C GLU A 31 3.50 -8.80 -6.22
N ALA A 32 2.27 -8.82 -5.68
CA ALA A 32 1.10 -9.16 -6.49
C ALA A 32 0.90 -8.17 -7.67
N LEU A 33 1.11 -6.86 -7.45
CA LEU A 33 1.07 -5.86 -8.52
C LEU A 33 2.19 -6.07 -9.54
N ALA A 34 3.42 -6.36 -9.08
CA ALA A 34 4.55 -6.60 -9.95
C ALA A 34 4.29 -7.79 -10.88
N LEU A 35 3.84 -8.92 -10.34
CA LEU A 35 3.53 -10.13 -11.11
C LEU A 35 2.38 -9.91 -12.09
N GLU A 36 1.28 -9.26 -11.66
CA GLU A 36 0.14 -8.99 -12.54
C GLU A 36 0.52 -8.05 -13.70
N LEU A 37 1.32 -7.00 -13.42
CA LEU A 37 1.78 -6.09 -14.47
C LEU A 37 2.82 -6.75 -15.39
N ALA A 38 3.71 -7.58 -14.85
CA ALA A 38 4.72 -8.33 -15.61
C ALA A 38 4.08 -9.23 -16.67
N CYS A 39 3.07 -10.02 -16.30
CA CYS A 39 2.40 -10.93 -17.24
C CYS A 39 1.65 -10.18 -18.37
N HIS A 40 1.52 -8.86 -18.26
CA HIS A 40 0.88 -7.99 -19.26
C HIS A 40 1.87 -7.08 -20.01
N GLY A 41 3.16 -7.39 -19.96
CA GLY A 41 4.20 -6.73 -20.76
C GLY A 41 4.52 -5.31 -20.27
N TRP A 42 4.50 -5.07 -18.95
CA TRP A 42 4.93 -3.82 -18.37
C TRP A 42 6.44 -3.81 -18.09
N THR A 43 7.06 -2.64 -18.21
CA THR A 43 8.40 -2.37 -17.72
C THR A 43 8.29 -1.91 -16.26
N LEU A 44 9.04 -2.55 -15.38
CA LEU A 44 8.89 -2.40 -13.94
C LEU A 44 10.16 -1.88 -13.27
N TRP A 45 10.05 -0.89 -12.40
CA TRP A 45 11.01 -0.55 -11.39
C TRP A 45 10.51 -1.09 -10.05
N LEU A 46 11.25 -2.02 -9.46
CA LEU A 46 10.85 -2.76 -8.26
C LEU A 46 11.83 -2.48 -7.14
N ASN A 47 11.34 -1.82 -6.07
CA ASN A 47 12.14 -1.55 -4.89
C ASN A 47 11.71 -2.42 -3.70
N ASP A 48 12.70 -2.93 -3.00
CA ASP A 48 12.57 -3.48 -1.64
C ASP A 48 13.92 -3.36 -0.94
N GLN A 49 13.94 -3.37 0.40
CA GLN A 49 15.16 -3.42 1.19
C GLN A 49 15.67 -4.87 1.39
N ASP A 50 14.79 -5.87 1.25
CA ASP A 50 15.15 -7.28 1.35
C ASP A 50 15.62 -7.83 0.00
N LYS A 51 16.91 -8.14 -0.08
CA LYS A 51 17.56 -8.67 -1.29
C LYS A 51 16.95 -10.00 -1.75
N GLY A 52 16.60 -10.89 -0.81
CA GLY A 52 16.07 -12.22 -1.12
C GLY A 52 14.65 -12.14 -1.69
N LEU A 53 13.78 -11.38 -1.03
CA LEU A 53 12.41 -11.16 -1.47
C LEU A 53 12.38 -10.44 -2.82
N LEU A 54 13.13 -9.34 -2.96
CA LEU A 54 13.21 -8.60 -4.22
C LEU A 54 13.73 -9.48 -5.35
N GLY A 55 14.83 -10.20 -5.14
CA GLY A 55 15.42 -11.09 -6.15
C GLY A 55 14.45 -12.18 -6.61
N SER A 56 13.67 -12.76 -5.71
CA SER A 56 12.64 -13.74 -6.04
C SER A 56 11.57 -13.16 -6.97
N VAL A 57 11.07 -11.95 -6.67
CA VAL A 57 10.03 -11.30 -7.49
C VAL A 57 10.58 -10.87 -8.83
N VAL A 58 11.80 -10.32 -8.88
CA VAL A 58 12.49 -9.95 -10.13
C VAL A 58 12.57 -11.17 -11.05
N SER A 59 13.09 -12.31 -10.55
CA SER A 59 13.22 -13.54 -11.35
C SER A 59 11.87 -14.05 -11.88
N LYS A 60 10.81 -13.98 -11.08
CA LYS A 60 9.45 -14.34 -11.52
C LYS A 60 8.94 -13.42 -12.63
N CYS A 61 9.18 -12.10 -12.54
CA CYS A 61 8.78 -11.14 -13.55
C CYS A 61 9.57 -11.32 -14.86
N GLU A 62 10.88 -11.55 -14.78
CA GLU A 62 11.74 -11.80 -15.94
C GLU A 62 11.39 -13.10 -16.66
N ALA A 63 10.98 -14.14 -15.91
CA ALA A 63 10.44 -15.40 -16.48
C ALA A 63 9.15 -15.19 -17.30
N MET A 64 8.44 -14.09 -17.08
CA MET A 64 7.29 -13.64 -17.88
C MET A 64 7.70 -12.67 -19.01
N ASN A 65 8.99 -12.53 -19.30
CA ASN A 65 9.57 -11.61 -20.28
C ASN A 65 9.32 -10.11 -19.95
N ALA A 66 9.09 -9.76 -18.69
CA ALA A 66 9.02 -8.36 -18.29
C ALA A 66 10.43 -7.74 -18.18
N VAL A 67 10.56 -6.47 -18.56
CA VAL A 67 11.78 -5.71 -18.32
C VAL A 67 11.74 -5.16 -16.90
N VAL A 68 12.70 -5.56 -16.06
CA VAL A 68 12.74 -5.17 -14.65
C VAL A 68 14.02 -4.40 -14.32
N THR A 69 13.88 -3.31 -13.60
CA THR A 69 14.96 -2.57 -12.96
C THR A 69 14.86 -2.79 -11.44
N PRO A 70 15.68 -3.66 -10.86
CA PRO A 70 15.69 -3.85 -9.40
C PRO A 70 16.33 -2.66 -8.68
N ALA A 71 15.78 -2.31 -7.52
CA ALA A 71 16.18 -1.14 -6.72
C ALA A 71 16.27 -1.56 -5.24
N LEU A 72 17.45 -1.99 -4.81
CA LEU A 72 17.71 -2.52 -3.46
C LEU A 72 18.15 -1.38 -2.53
N PHE A 73 17.21 -0.81 -1.78
CA PHE A 73 17.47 0.21 -0.75
C PHE A 73 16.24 0.39 0.15
N ASP A 74 16.44 1.01 1.32
CA ASP A 74 15.37 1.44 2.21
C ASP A 74 14.70 2.71 1.66
N VAL A 75 13.37 2.72 1.54
CA VAL A 75 12.59 3.89 1.06
C VAL A 75 12.78 5.15 1.91
N ALA A 76 13.31 5.04 3.13
CA ALA A 76 13.70 6.17 3.98
C ALA A 76 14.97 6.88 3.46
N ASP A 77 15.82 6.20 2.66
CA ASP A 77 17.05 6.75 2.08
C ASP A 77 16.73 7.54 0.79
N LEU A 78 16.48 8.85 0.93
CA LEU A 78 16.19 9.71 -0.21
C LEU A 78 17.32 9.78 -1.26
N PRO A 79 18.62 9.89 -0.91
CA PRO A 79 19.71 9.84 -1.88
C PRO A 79 19.71 8.58 -2.75
N ALA A 80 19.59 7.40 -2.13
CA ALA A 80 19.51 6.13 -2.85
C ALA A 80 18.25 6.05 -3.73
N PHE A 81 17.11 6.54 -3.21
CA PHE A 81 15.86 6.61 -3.94
C PHE A 81 16.01 7.45 -5.21
N GLN A 82 16.54 8.68 -5.08
CA GLN A 82 16.73 9.59 -6.21
C GLN A 82 17.63 8.98 -7.28
N ALA A 83 18.82 8.49 -6.89
CA ALA A 83 19.79 7.90 -7.83
C ALA A 83 19.19 6.71 -8.60
N SER A 84 18.49 5.81 -7.92
CA SER A 84 17.88 4.64 -8.55
C SER A 84 16.72 5.01 -9.49
N ALA A 85 15.89 5.96 -9.10
CA ALA A 85 14.79 6.41 -9.93
C ALA A 85 15.26 7.22 -11.15
N ASP A 86 16.31 8.04 -11.02
CA ASP A 86 16.91 8.78 -12.14
C ASP A 86 17.46 7.83 -13.20
N ALA A 87 18.09 6.73 -12.79
CA ALA A 87 18.54 5.68 -13.71
C ALA A 87 17.36 5.04 -14.47
N PHE A 88 16.23 4.78 -13.80
CA PHE A 88 15.04 4.24 -14.44
C PHE A 88 14.34 5.24 -15.37
N LEU A 89 14.31 6.53 -15.00
CA LEU A 89 13.64 7.60 -15.76
C LEU A 89 14.51 8.13 -16.90
N GLY A 90 15.85 8.07 -16.78
CA GLY A 90 16.81 8.75 -17.65
C GLY A 90 16.86 8.24 -19.10
N GLY A 91 16.30 7.09 -19.40
CA GLY A 91 16.26 6.53 -20.77
C GLY A 91 14.86 6.51 -21.40
N ALA A 92 13.86 7.16 -20.80
CA ALA A 92 12.48 6.99 -21.22
C ALA A 92 11.60 8.20 -20.90
N ASP A 93 10.45 8.28 -21.57
CA ASP A 93 9.42 9.33 -21.41
C ASP A 93 8.71 9.35 -20.02
N GLY A 94 9.34 8.86 -18.96
CA GLY A 94 8.79 8.85 -17.61
C GLY A 94 8.10 7.54 -17.22
N VAL A 95 7.24 7.60 -16.22
CA VAL A 95 6.49 6.48 -15.63
C VAL A 95 4.98 6.75 -15.73
N ASP A 96 4.20 5.70 -16.00
CA ASP A 96 2.73 5.82 -16.06
C ASP A 96 2.07 5.71 -14.68
N VAL A 97 2.54 4.76 -13.85
CA VAL A 97 1.94 4.49 -12.53
C VAL A 97 3.03 4.27 -11.49
N VAL A 98 2.86 4.88 -10.32
CA VAL A 98 3.70 4.62 -9.14
C VAL A 98 2.83 4.07 -8.02
N PHE A 99 3.25 2.96 -7.40
CA PHE A 99 2.60 2.36 -6.24
C PHE A 99 3.54 2.43 -5.03
N THR A 100 3.13 3.13 -3.97
CA THR A 100 3.91 3.21 -2.73
C THR A 100 3.45 2.13 -1.76
N CYS A 101 3.93 0.88 -1.97
CA CYS A 101 3.51 -0.28 -1.18
C CYS A 101 4.40 -0.55 0.03
N ALA A 102 5.62 -0.01 0.08
CA ALA A 102 6.51 -0.15 1.24
C ALA A 102 5.83 0.30 2.53
N GLY A 103 6.01 -0.48 3.58
CA GLY A 103 5.44 -0.15 4.87
C GLY A 103 5.56 -1.26 5.89
N ILE A 104 5.66 -0.87 7.16
CA ILE A 104 5.71 -1.75 8.32
C ILE A 104 4.54 -1.49 9.25
N GLY A 105 4.21 -2.47 10.11
CA GLY A 105 3.30 -2.31 11.22
C GLY A 105 4.05 -1.93 12.51
N VAL A 106 3.38 -1.20 13.40
CA VAL A 106 3.79 -1.02 14.79
C VAL A 106 2.58 -1.26 15.67
N GLY A 107 2.69 -2.23 16.58
CA GLY A 107 1.65 -2.59 17.55
C GLY A 107 2.15 -2.42 18.98
N GLY A 108 1.25 -2.09 19.91
CA GLY A 108 1.51 -1.94 21.32
C GLY A 108 0.80 -0.73 21.95
N ALA A 109 0.64 -0.74 23.27
CA ALA A 109 0.12 0.42 24.00
C ALA A 109 1.07 1.61 23.78
N PHE A 110 0.53 2.80 23.58
CA PHE A 110 1.32 3.97 23.22
C PHE A 110 2.45 4.29 24.21
N LEU A 111 2.14 4.14 25.51
CA LEU A 111 3.11 4.42 26.58
C LEU A 111 4.27 3.42 26.64
N ASP A 112 4.06 2.20 26.13
CA ASP A 112 5.03 1.12 26.16
C ASP A 112 5.72 0.91 24.79
N THR A 113 5.33 1.66 23.77
CA THR A 113 5.91 1.55 22.44
C THR A 113 7.30 2.22 22.41
N ASP A 114 8.30 1.48 21.95
CA ASP A 114 9.67 2.01 21.78
C ASP A 114 9.65 3.21 20.82
N PRO A 115 10.20 4.37 21.23
CA PRO A 115 10.34 5.55 20.36
C PRO A 115 11.07 5.26 19.04
N ALA A 116 12.01 4.31 19.02
CA ALA A 116 12.70 3.90 17.80
C ALA A 116 11.74 3.27 16.78
N HIS A 117 10.80 2.43 17.23
CA HIS A 117 9.76 1.86 16.37
C HIS A 117 8.79 2.94 15.83
N LEU A 118 8.49 3.97 16.67
CA LEU A 118 7.67 5.09 16.22
C LEU A 118 8.40 5.93 15.15
N ARG A 119 9.71 6.10 15.27
CA ARG A 119 10.52 6.77 14.26
C ARG A 119 10.56 5.95 12.97
N GLU A 120 10.89 4.66 13.07
CA GLU A 120 10.99 3.76 11.92
C GLU A 120 9.68 3.71 11.11
N VAL A 121 8.53 3.61 11.77
CA VAL A 121 7.23 3.58 11.07
C VAL A 121 6.92 4.91 10.37
N VAL A 122 7.36 6.04 10.91
CA VAL A 122 7.22 7.35 10.25
C VAL A 122 8.13 7.43 9.03
N ASP A 123 9.38 7.07 9.18
CA ASP A 123 10.38 7.17 8.12
C ASP A 123 10.03 6.27 6.92
N ILE A 124 9.57 5.04 7.17
CA ILE A 124 9.18 4.10 6.10
C ILE A 124 7.80 4.46 5.53
N ASN A 125 6.75 4.50 6.36
CA ASN A 125 5.36 4.57 5.85
C ASN A 125 5.00 5.95 5.31
N LEU A 126 5.46 7.03 5.96
CA LEU A 126 5.10 8.40 5.59
C LEU A 126 6.20 9.04 4.75
N MET A 127 7.43 9.10 5.25
CA MET A 127 8.52 9.75 4.53
C MET A 127 8.86 9.00 3.24
N GLY A 128 8.91 7.65 3.25
CA GLY A 128 9.09 6.87 2.03
C GLY A 128 8.02 7.15 0.96
N THR A 129 6.76 7.37 1.38
CA THR A 129 5.69 7.79 0.45
C THR A 129 5.91 9.21 -0.07
N ILE A 130 6.37 10.14 0.79
CA ILE A 130 6.70 11.52 0.40
C ILE A 130 7.88 11.51 -0.60
N TRP A 131 8.92 10.74 -0.32
CA TRP A 131 10.10 10.63 -1.20
C TRP A 131 9.71 10.06 -2.57
N ALA A 132 8.88 9.03 -2.62
CA ALA A 132 8.34 8.53 -3.89
C ALA A 132 7.62 9.63 -4.69
N GLY A 133 6.82 10.46 -4.01
CA GLY A 133 6.18 11.62 -4.63
C GLY A 133 7.19 12.65 -5.16
N LYS A 134 8.18 13.04 -4.35
CA LYS A 134 9.22 14.00 -4.74
C LYS A 134 10.03 13.54 -5.95
N VAL A 135 10.28 12.25 -6.04
CA VAL A 135 11.13 11.65 -7.09
C VAL A 135 10.36 11.41 -8.39
N PHE A 136 9.15 10.86 -8.34
CA PHE A 136 8.41 10.45 -9.53
C PHE A 136 7.42 11.49 -10.08
N LEU A 137 6.75 12.29 -9.24
CA LEU A 137 5.77 13.27 -9.70
C LEU A 137 6.33 14.29 -10.70
N PRO A 138 7.59 14.79 -10.57
CA PRO A 138 8.13 15.70 -11.56
C PRO A 138 8.14 15.14 -13.00
N SER A 139 8.40 13.84 -13.16
CA SER A 139 8.37 13.18 -14.48
C SER A 139 6.95 13.08 -15.04
N MET A 140 5.96 12.81 -14.18
CA MET A 140 4.54 12.77 -14.56
C MET A 140 4.02 14.15 -14.93
N VAL A 141 4.41 15.20 -14.19
CA VAL A 141 4.05 16.59 -14.49
C VAL A 141 4.60 17.02 -15.84
N ARG A 142 5.90 16.76 -16.11
CA ARG A 142 6.50 17.05 -17.44
C ARG A 142 5.79 16.32 -18.58
N ALA A 143 5.30 15.10 -18.29
CA ALA A 143 4.59 14.31 -19.28
C ALA A 143 3.11 14.71 -19.45
N GLY A 144 2.57 15.59 -18.59
CA GLY A 144 1.15 15.96 -18.57
C GLY A 144 0.21 14.79 -18.23
N ARG A 145 0.73 13.71 -17.67
CA ARG A 145 -0.03 12.49 -17.34
C ARG A 145 0.73 11.59 -16.36
N GLY A 146 -0.01 10.82 -15.59
CA GLY A 146 0.53 9.84 -14.65
C GLY A 146 -0.51 9.45 -13.62
N HIS A 147 -0.19 8.46 -12.81
CA HIS A 147 -1.03 8.05 -11.69
C HIS A 147 -0.16 7.69 -10.49
N PHE A 148 -0.30 8.44 -9.41
CA PHE A 148 0.38 8.17 -8.16
C PHE A 148 -0.58 7.50 -7.17
N VAL A 149 -0.25 6.28 -6.77
CA VAL A 149 -1.13 5.41 -5.97
C VAL A 149 -0.50 5.17 -4.61
N THR A 150 -1.16 5.63 -3.55
CA THR A 150 -0.68 5.47 -2.18
C THR A 150 -1.40 4.35 -1.45
N ILE A 151 -0.66 3.58 -0.66
CA ILE A 151 -1.20 2.51 0.16
C ILE A 151 -1.33 2.98 1.62
N ALA A 152 -2.50 3.51 1.94
CA ALA A 152 -2.91 3.80 3.30
C ALA A 152 -3.51 2.56 3.99
N SER A 153 -4.41 2.73 4.93
CA SER A 153 -5.09 1.66 5.66
C SER A 153 -6.43 2.17 6.21
N ALA A 154 -7.33 1.27 6.52
CA ALA A 154 -8.51 1.57 7.33
C ALA A 154 -8.13 2.08 8.74
N ALA A 155 -6.94 1.74 9.24
CA ALA A 155 -6.40 2.30 10.48
C ALA A 155 -6.31 3.84 10.46
N ALA A 156 -6.14 4.45 9.28
CA ALA A 156 -6.13 5.90 9.11
C ALA A 156 -7.38 6.61 9.63
N PHE A 157 -8.51 5.90 9.70
CA PHE A 157 -9.76 6.50 10.15
C PHE A 157 -10.45 5.74 11.31
N HIS A 158 -9.99 4.54 11.67
CA HIS A 158 -10.67 3.77 12.71
C HIS A 158 -10.35 4.21 14.14
N GLY A 159 -9.11 4.68 14.42
CA GLY A 159 -8.67 4.97 15.79
C GLY A 159 -8.61 3.70 16.64
N LEU A 160 -8.01 2.65 16.11
CA LEU A 160 -7.87 1.37 16.80
C LEU A 160 -6.85 1.49 17.94
N PRO A 161 -7.14 0.98 19.14
CA PRO A 161 -6.16 0.87 20.21
C PRO A 161 -4.93 0.09 19.74
N HIS A 162 -3.79 0.33 20.38
CA HIS A 162 -2.51 -0.36 20.15
C HIS A 162 -1.90 -0.17 18.74
N LEU A 163 -2.44 0.73 17.93
CA LEU A 163 -1.93 1.02 16.57
C LEU A 163 -1.61 2.51 16.37
N THR A 164 -1.32 3.26 17.45
CA THR A 164 -1.22 4.73 17.39
C THR A 164 -0.19 5.22 16.37
N GLY A 165 1.04 4.72 16.41
CA GLY A 165 2.10 5.12 15.47
C GLY A 165 1.75 4.76 14.03
N TYR A 166 1.31 3.54 13.80
CA TYR A 166 0.90 3.08 12.48
C TYR A 166 -0.29 3.89 11.93
N ALA A 167 -1.34 4.08 12.74
CA ALA A 167 -2.53 4.83 12.34
C ALA A 167 -2.20 6.28 12.00
N ALA A 168 -1.33 6.93 12.79
CA ALA A 168 -0.86 8.30 12.53
C ALA A 168 -0.17 8.40 11.16
N THR A 169 0.74 7.47 10.83
CA THR A 169 1.41 7.47 9.51
C THR A 169 0.43 7.24 8.36
N LYS A 170 -0.52 6.31 8.51
CA LYS A 170 -1.51 6.03 7.46
C LYS A 170 -2.53 7.16 7.30
N ALA A 171 -2.86 7.90 8.38
CA ALA A 171 -3.64 9.13 8.30
C ALA A 171 -2.85 10.25 7.59
N GLY A 172 -1.56 10.39 7.87
CA GLY A 172 -0.65 11.29 7.15
C GLY A 172 -0.59 11.00 5.65
N VAL A 173 -0.51 9.73 5.26
CA VAL A 173 -0.56 9.31 3.84
C VAL A 173 -1.88 9.67 3.17
N VAL A 174 -3.03 9.54 3.87
CA VAL A 174 -4.32 9.97 3.32
C VAL A 174 -4.34 11.47 3.10
N GLN A 175 -3.93 12.26 4.10
CA GLN A 175 -3.90 13.73 4.01
C GLN A 175 -2.93 14.23 2.92
N LEU A 176 -1.73 13.63 2.84
CA LEU A 176 -0.78 13.87 1.75
C LEU A 176 -1.45 13.66 0.39
N SER A 177 -2.15 12.54 0.23
CA SER A 177 -2.81 12.18 -1.02
C SER A 177 -3.95 13.14 -1.39
N GLU A 178 -4.72 13.60 -0.40
CA GLU A 178 -5.80 14.59 -0.60
C GLU A 178 -5.24 15.93 -1.10
N THR A 179 -4.14 16.39 -0.51
CA THR A 179 -3.46 17.62 -0.93
C THR A 179 -2.85 17.47 -2.32
N LEU A 180 -2.07 16.40 -2.55
CA LEU A 180 -1.46 16.10 -3.84
C LEU A 180 -2.51 15.99 -4.96
N ARG A 181 -3.69 15.46 -4.69
CA ARG A 181 -4.75 15.40 -5.69
C ARG A 181 -5.12 16.79 -6.23
N SER A 182 -5.19 17.79 -5.36
CA SER A 182 -5.52 19.16 -5.74
C SER A 182 -4.39 19.82 -6.52
N GLU A 183 -3.15 19.63 -6.06
CA GLU A 183 -1.95 20.16 -6.71
C GLU A 183 -1.67 19.53 -8.08
N MET A 184 -1.86 18.23 -8.20
CA MET A 184 -1.51 17.46 -9.41
C MET A 184 -2.59 17.49 -10.50
N LYS A 185 -3.84 17.82 -10.15
CA LYS A 185 -4.95 17.87 -11.10
C LYS A 185 -4.72 18.81 -12.30
N PRO A 186 -4.18 20.03 -12.15
CA PRO A 186 -3.87 20.90 -13.29
C PRO A 186 -2.81 20.32 -14.23
N HIS A 187 -1.99 19.40 -13.75
CA HIS A 187 -0.90 18.75 -14.50
C HIS A 187 -1.33 17.43 -15.15
N GLY A 188 -2.60 17.06 -15.10
CA GLY A 188 -3.10 15.82 -15.70
C GLY A 188 -2.67 14.54 -14.96
N VAL A 189 -2.14 14.65 -13.75
CA VAL A 189 -1.72 13.52 -12.91
C VAL A 189 -2.82 13.12 -11.96
N ASP A 190 -3.20 11.84 -11.99
CA ASP A 190 -4.19 11.28 -11.08
C ASP A 190 -3.55 10.83 -9.76
N ILE A 191 -4.29 10.95 -8.68
CA ILE A 191 -3.92 10.41 -7.37
C ILE A 191 -5.00 9.43 -6.91
N THR A 192 -4.59 8.27 -6.38
CA THR A 192 -5.49 7.32 -5.70
C THR A 192 -4.90 6.96 -4.34
N THR A 193 -5.72 6.95 -3.30
CA THR A 193 -5.34 6.40 -1.99
C THR A 193 -6.18 5.17 -1.66
N LYS A 194 -5.48 4.07 -1.30
CA LYS A 194 -6.10 2.81 -0.92
C LYS A 194 -6.21 2.72 0.59
N MET A 195 -7.44 2.56 1.09
CA MET A 195 -7.75 2.33 2.51
C MET A 195 -8.51 1.01 2.66
N THR A 196 -7.80 -0.07 2.91
CA THR A 196 -8.42 -1.39 3.13
C THR A 196 -8.19 -1.87 4.57
N THR A 197 -9.07 -2.76 5.01
CA THR A 197 -8.83 -3.56 6.22
C THR A 197 -7.75 -4.61 5.97
N PHE A 198 -7.57 -5.53 6.91
CA PHE A 198 -6.63 -6.65 6.79
C PHE A 198 -6.89 -7.46 5.51
N TYR A 199 -5.82 -7.92 4.89
CA TYR A 199 -5.78 -8.92 3.81
C TYR A 199 -4.53 -9.79 4.02
N ARG A 200 -4.53 -11.01 3.52
CA ARG A 200 -3.39 -11.93 3.67
C ARG A 200 -2.18 -11.34 2.96
N SER A 201 -1.19 -10.95 3.77
CA SER A 201 0.06 -10.31 3.34
C SER A 201 1.14 -10.55 4.38
N SER A 202 2.37 -10.26 4.06
CA SER A 202 3.54 -10.34 4.93
C SER A 202 3.68 -9.19 5.95
N ILE A 203 2.75 -8.23 6.00
CA ILE A 203 2.89 -7.06 6.88
C ILE A 203 3.01 -7.44 8.36
N ALA A 204 2.39 -8.55 8.77
CA ALA A 204 2.48 -9.04 10.14
C ALA A 204 3.90 -9.50 10.51
N GLU A 205 4.66 -10.02 9.56
CA GLU A 205 6.06 -10.43 9.73
C GLU A 205 6.98 -9.22 9.93
N HIS A 206 6.61 -8.08 9.34
CA HIS A 206 7.31 -6.80 9.45
C HIS A 206 6.69 -5.86 10.51
N THR A 207 5.86 -6.39 11.42
CA THR A 207 5.28 -5.60 12.51
C THR A 207 6.24 -5.54 13.70
N ARG A 208 6.50 -4.33 14.21
CA ARG A 208 7.28 -4.06 15.42
C ARG A 208 6.38 -4.07 16.65
N GLY A 209 6.98 -4.29 17.82
CA GLY A 209 6.28 -4.28 19.10
C GLY A 209 6.32 -5.62 19.82
N PRO A 210 5.60 -5.76 20.96
CA PRO A 210 5.54 -6.99 21.76
C PRO A 210 5.13 -8.22 20.94
N VAL A 211 5.61 -9.39 21.33
CA VAL A 211 5.32 -10.68 20.66
C VAL A 211 3.81 -10.91 20.52
N GLU A 212 3.06 -10.64 21.59
CA GLU A 212 1.59 -10.80 21.63
C GLU A 212 0.88 -9.96 20.56
N GLU A 213 1.29 -8.71 20.38
CA GLU A 213 0.70 -7.82 19.36
C GLU A 213 1.07 -8.26 17.94
N ARG A 214 2.30 -8.79 17.74
CA ARG A 214 2.70 -9.35 16.44
C ARG A 214 1.91 -10.62 16.10
N GLU A 215 1.71 -11.52 17.05
CA GLU A 215 0.92 -12.74 16.88
C GLU A 215 -0.56 -12.41 16.61
N LYS A 216 -1.09 -11.41 17.30
CA LYS A 216 -2.42 -10.89 17.09
C LYS A 216 -2.58 -10.32 15.68
N ALA A 217 -1.65 -9.48 15.24
CA ALA A 217 -1.63 -8.95 13.88
C ALA A 217 -1.57 -10.07 12.84
N HIS A 218 -0.68 -11.06 13.04
CA HIS A 218 -0.58 -12.24 12.19
C HIS A 218 -1.91 -13.01 12.10
N SER A 219 -2.55 -13.26 13.24
CA SER A 219 -3.83 -13.95 13.30
C SER A 219 -4.94 -13.21 12.53
N LEU A 220 -5.03 -11.88 12.70
CA LEU A 220 -6.03 -11.06 12.00
C LEU A 220 -5.81 -10.99 10.48
N VAL A 221 -4.53 -10.92 10.05
CA VAL A 221 -4.14 -10.94 8.65
C VAL A 221 -4.50 -12.27 8.00
N GLN A 222 -4.18 -13.40 8.64
CA GLN A 222 -4.46 -14.74 8.11
C GLN A 222 -5.96 -15.07 8.03
N MET A 223 -6.77 -14.48 8.90
CA MET A 223 -8.22 -14.65 8.88
C MET A 223 -8.93 -13.88 7.78
N SER A 224 -8.24 -12.96 7.11
CA SER A 224 -8.88 -12.20 6.04
C SER A 224 -9.30 -13.13 4.89
N PRO A 225 -10.52 -12.96 4.36
CA PRO A 225 -10.93 -13.66 3.13
C PRO A 225 -10.16 -13.16 1.90
N TRP A 226 -9.58 -11.97 1.96
CA TRP A 226 -8.90 -11.33 0.83
C TRP A 226 -7.42 -11.68 0.79
N SER A 227 -6.94 -12.10 -0.37
CA SER A 227 -5.51 -12.26 -0.68
C SER A 227 -4.90 -10.95 -1.19
N ALA A 228 -3.56 -10.88 -1.17
CA ALA A 228 -2.84 -9.76 -1.77
C ALA A 228 -3.12 -9.64 -3.28
N ALA A 229 -3.25 -10.76 -4.00
CA ALA A 229 -3.57 -10.79 -5.42
C ALA A 229 -4.96 -10.19 -5.71
N GLU A 230 -6.00 -10.60 -4.96
CA GLU A 230 -7.34 -10.02 -5.13
C GLU A 230 -7.38 -8.51 -4.84
N VAL A 231 -6.57 -8.06 -3.88
CA VAL A 231 -6.42 -6.63 -3.57
C VAL A 231 -5.69 -5.89 -4.69
N ALA A 232 -4.65 -6.48 -5.29
CA ALA A 232 -3.93 -5.93 -6.43
C ALA A 232 -4.86 -5.79 -7.66
N ASP A 233 -5.60 -6.83 -8.00
CA ASP A 233 -6.59 -6.83 -9.09
C ASP A 233 -7.64 -5.72 -8.87
N ALA A 234 -8.21 -5.66 -7.66
CA ALA A 234 -9.19 -4.64 -7.31
C ALA A 234 -8.62 -3.22 -7.40
N LEU A 235 -7.34 -3.04 -7.05
CA LEU A 235 -6.65 -1.75 -7.17
C LEU A 235 -6.42 -1.37 -8.63
N LEU A 236 -5.96 -2.29 -9.48
CA LEU A 236 -5.79 -2.05 -10.91
C LEU A 236 -7.12 -1.71 -11.60
N LEU A 237 -8.21 -2.39 -11.24
CA LEU A 237 -9.56 -2.04 -11.69
C LEU A 237 -10.03 -0.67 -11.19
N HIS A 238 -9.61 -0.27 -9.99
CA HIS A 238 -9.99 1.01 -9.39
C HIS A 238 -9.30 2.18 -10.06
N ILE A 239 -7.98 2.10 -10.30
CA ILE A 239 -7.22 3.18 -10.94
C ILE A 239 -7.67 3.45 -12.38
N GLN A 240 -8.18 2.43 -13.10
CA GLN A 240 -8.81 2.61 -14.41
C GLN A 240 -10.01 3.57 -14.39
N LYS A 241 -10.69 3.69 -13.24
CA LYS A 241 -11.86 4.55 -13.06
C LYS A 241 -11.51 5.96 -12.60
N ARG A 242 -10.22 6.28 -12.40
CA ARG A 242 -9.71 7.58 -11.88
C ARG A 242 -10.36 7.99 -10.55
N LYS A 243 -10.78 7.04 -9.74
CA LYS A 243 -11.39 7.33 -8.44
C LYS A 243 -10.32 7.52 -7.38
N PHE A 244 -10.46 8.57 -6.60
CA PHE A 244 -9.48 8.93 -5.59
C PHE A 244 -9.46 7.94 -4.42
N TYR A 245 -10.59 7.73 -3.74
CA TYR A 245 -10.63 6.83 -2.58
C TYR A 245 -10.99 5.40 -2.99
N MET A 246 -10.10 4.45 -2.69
CA MET A 246 -10.40 3.04 -2.66
C MET A 246 -10.60 2.57 -1.23
N VAL A 247 -11.84 2.55 -0.74
CA VAL A 247 -12.18 2.05 0.60
C VAL A 247 -12.87 0.69 0.46
N ALA A 248 -12.25 -0.35 1.04
CA ALA A 248 -12.76 -1.71 0.97
C ALA A 248 -12.43 -2.49 2.26
N PRO A 249 -13.23 -3.50 2.60
CA PRO A 249 -14.50 -3.94 1.99
C PRO A 249 -15.66 -2.94 2.21
N GLY A 250 -16.87 -3.31 1.79
CA GLY A 250 -18.05 -2.46 1.91
C GLY A 250 -18.35 -1.98 3.34
N GLN A 251 -18.10 -2.83 4.33
CA GLN A 251 -18.25 -2.49 5.77
C GLN A 251 -17.29 -1.36 6.17
N ALA A 252 -16.03 -1.41 5.75
CA ALA A 252 -15.07 -0.33 6.01
C ALA A 252 -15.51 0.98 5.35
N ARG A 253 -16.11 0.91 4.14
CA ARG A 253 -16.65 2.08 3.45
C ARG A 253 -17.84 2.69 4.22
N PHE A 254 -18.69 1.87 4.80
CA PHE A 254 -19.79 2.35 5.64
C PHE A 254 -19.25 3.06 6.88
N LEU A 255 -18.33 2.45 7.62
CA LEU A 255 -17.72 3.04 8.82
C LEU A 255 -16.94 4.32 8.51
N TRP A 256 -16.23 4.36 7.39
CA TRP A 256 -15.55 5.57 6.92
C TRP A 256 -16.53 6.73 6.66
N ARG A 257 -17.66 6.45 5.99
CA ARG A 257 -18.71 7.45 5.76
C ARG A 257 -19.36 7.89 7.06
N PHE A 258 -19.66 6.95 7.94
CA PHE A 258 -20.24 7.24 9.25
C PHE A 258 -19.33 8.17 10.07
N LYS A 259 -18.03 7.88 10.14
CA LYS A 259 -17.07 8.77 10.82
C LYS A 259 -17.02 10.17 10.20
N ARG A 260 -17.11 10.30 8.88
CA ARG A 260 -17.07 11.61 8.21
C ARG A 260 -18.34 12.44 8.44
N LEU A 261 -19.48 11.79 8.57
CA LEU A 261 -20.75 12.48 8.78
C LEU A 261 -21.04 12.76 10.27
N MET A 262 -20.61 11.84 11.16
CA MET A 262 -20.90 11.90 12.58
C MET A 262 -19.65 11.54 13.41
N PRO A 263 -18.58 12.36 13.39
CA PRO A 263 -17.29 12.03 13.99
C PRO A 263 -17.37 11.80 15.50
N GLU A 264 -18.09 12.64 16.23
CA GLU A 264 -18.24 12.54 17.69
C GLU A 264 -18.97 11.24 18.10
N TRP A 265 -20.03 10.88 17.40
CA TRP A 265 -20.76 9.63 17.65
C TRP A 265 -19.88 8.41 17.35
N TYR A 266 -19.13 8.47 16.25
CA TYR A 266 -18.20 7.41 15.90
C TYR A 266 -17.16 7.19 17.01
N LEU A 267 -16.51 8.27 17.47
CA LEU A 267 -15.47 8.22 18.49
C LEU A 267 -15.99 7.78 19.86
N ARG A 268 -17.27 8.04 20.19
CA ARG A 268 -17.91 7.57 21.43
C ARG A 268 -18.26 6.08 21.38
N LEU A 269 -18.70 5.58 20.22
CA LEU A 269 -19.18 4.20 20.08
C LEU A 269 -18.04 3.19 19.85
N MET A 270 -17.05 3.54 19.04
CA MET A 270 -16.04 2.59 18.58
C MET A 270 -15.14 2.02 19.67
N PRO A 271 -14.74 2.75 20.73
CA PRO A 271 -13.99 2.15 21.85
C PRO A 271 -14.70 0.98 22.54
N ALA A 272 -16.03 0.98 22.55
CA ALA A 272 -16.81 -0.12 23.11
C ALA A 272 -17.06 -1.26 22.10
N VAL A 273 -17.05 -0.97 20.80
CA VAL A 273 -17.36 -1.93 19.73
C VAL A 273 -16.12 -2.70 19.26
N PHE A 274 -15.00 -2.01 19.05
CA PHE A 274 -13.80 -2.63 18.51
C PHE A 274 -13.22 -3.75 19.36
N PRO A 275 -13.07 -3.65 20.67
CA PRO A 275 -12.53 -4.74 21.48
C PRO A 275 -13.36 -6.02 21.39
N LYS A 276 -14.70 -5.88 21.33
CA LYS A 276 -15.63 -7.02 21.18
C LYS A 276 -15.51 -7.67 19.81
N LEU A 277 -15.40 -6.87 18.75
CA LEU A 277 -15.21 -7.37 17.39
C LEU A 277 -13.87 -8.08 17.24
N GLU A 278 -12.82 -7.51 17.78
CA GLU A 278 -11.47 -8.07 17.76
C GLU A 278 -11.43 -9.40 18.53
N ALA A 279 -11.97 -9.46 19.74
CA ALA A 279 -12.05 -10.68 20.53
C ALA A 279 -12.80 -11.80 19.78
N LYS A 280 -13.90 -11.47 19.10
CA LYS A 280 -14.65 -12.41 18.26
C LYS A 280 -13.84 -12.93 17.07
N LEU A 281 -13.05 -12.07 16.43
CA LEU A 281 -12.19 -12.46 15.31
C LEU A 281 -11.04 -13.36 15.79
N LEU A 282 -10.42 -13.01 16.92
CA LEU A 282 -9.33 -13.82 17.50
C LEU A 282 -9.81 -15.19 18.00
N ALA A 283 -11.02 -15.27 18.59
CA ALA A 283 -11.64 -16.55 18.97
C ALA A 283 -11.81 -17.47 17.74
N LYS A 284 -12.37 -16.93 16.64
CA LYS A 284 -12.50 -17.68 15.38
C LYS A 284 -11.14 -18.10 14.80
N ALA A 285 -10.08 -17.29 14.98
CA ALA A 285 -8.73 -17.64 14.54
C ALA A 285 -8.19 -18.86 15.30
N LYS A 286 -8.40 -18.88 16.62
CA LYS A 286 -8.00 -20.01 17.47
C LYS A 286 -8.75 -21.29 17.10
N GLU A 287 -10.06 -21.21 16.90
CA GLU A 287 -10.89 -22.37 16.48
C GLU A 287 -10.41 -22.96 15.15
N ARG A 288 -10.12 -22.13 14.15
CA ARG A 288 -9.57 -22.58 12.84
C ARG A 288 -8.21 -23.22 12.97
N LYS A 289 -7.33 -22.68 13.84
CA LYS A 289 -5.98 -23.22 14.06
C LYS A 289 -6.02 -24.57 14.80
N ALA A 290 -7.03 -24.80 15.62
CA ALA A 290 -7.25 -26.08 16.32
C ALA A 290 -7.89 -27.16 15.43
N ALA A 291 -8.55 -26.77 14.32
CA ALA A 291 -9.24 -27.66 13.39
C ALA A 291 -8.38 -28.11 12.20
N ASN A 292 -7.20 -27.52 12.03
CA ASN A 292 -6.16 -27.88 11.03
C ASN A 292 -4.95 -28.53 11.71
#